data_409fcbe168ec36c0d82cf928d166cc9c
#
_entry.id   409fcbe168ec36c0d82cf928d166cc9c
#
_cell.length_a   1.000
_cell.length_b   1.000
_cell.length_c   1.000
_cell.angle_alpha   90.00
_cell.angle_beta   90.00
_cell.angle_gamma   90.00
#
_symmetry.space_group_name_H-M   'P 1'
#
loop_
_entity.id
_entity.type
_entity.pdbx_description
1 polymer ?
#
loop_
_entity_poly.entity_id
_entity_poly.type
_entity_poly.pdbx_seq_one_letter_code
_entity_poly.pdbx_strand_id
1 'polypeptide(L)'
;RTEYVAHYALYNSYQQKGLMDSAFYHKQLFDKVCESGKLDAYSTLTDDAFNKELQSKLEIQHKDDDNNNILYLIVTVAVALIIIIYIVVKKWHKTHPAIIEPNDDIVNSIESCKQCFEQTETFRLLNELRIKEKELYKTSFDKRDLLEKEVFQSFNKVNAVLIDKYKLSADELMCCDCSYIGISNNVIAYISYSSPAAIRKRKERLRHKLSPLHYFVFFKN
;
A
#
# COMPACT_ATOMS: atom_id res chain seq x y z
N ARG A 1 61.52 -46.05 9.26
CA ARG A 1 60.59 -45.78 8.14
C ARG A 1 59.10 -45.91 8.54
N THR A 2 58.75 -46.78 9.47
CA THR A 2 57.38 -47.00 9.93
C THR A 2 56.85 -45.93 10.87
N GLU A 3 57.67 -45.33 11.68
CA GLU A 3 57.29 -44.33 12.68
C GLU A 3 56.86 -42.98 12.03
N TYR A 4 57.54 -42.58 10.99
CA TYR A 4 57.21 -41.43 10.17
C TYR A 4 55.78 -41.49 9.58
N VAL A 5 55.47 -42.59 8.93
CA VAL A 5 54.14 -42.80 8.32
C VAL A 5 53.06 -42.83 9.37
N ALA A 6 53.33 -43.39 10.56
CA ALA A 6 52.37 -43.48 11.66
C ALA A 6 52.03 -42.08 12.21
N HIS A 7 53.03 -41.21 12.45
CA HIS A 7 52.79 -39.87 12.94
C HIS A 7 52.06 -38.99 11.95
N TYR A 8 52.34 -39.10 10.66
CA TYR A 8 51.62 -38.40 9.62
C TYR A 8 50.13 -38.86 9.51
N ALA A 9 49.89 -40.18 9.55
CA ALA A 9 48.55 -40.73 9.53
C ALA A 9 47.72 -40.30 10.77
N LEU A 10 48.34 -40.29 11.96
CA LEU A 10 47.69 -39.85 13.19
C LEU A 10 47.40 -38.33 13.16
N TYR A 11 48.32 -37.53 12.69
CA TYR A 11 48.10 -36.11 12.46
C TYR A 11 46.87 -35.84 11.61
N ASN A 12 46.77 -36.44 10.42
CA ASN A 12 45.61 -36.28 9.54
C ASN A 12 44.31 -36.78 10.17
N SER A 13 44.33 -37.88 10.86
CA SER A 13 43.17 -38.47 11.54
C SER A 13 42.63 -37.55 12.64
N TYR A 14 43.50 -36.99 13.48
CA TYR A 14 43.15 -36.08 14.58
C TYR A 14 42.66 -34.73 14.03
N GLN A 15 43.27 -34.25 12.95
CA GLN A 15 42.83 -33.03 12.29
C GLN A 15 41.39 -33.18 11.73
N GLN A 16 41.08 -34.29 11.06
CA GLN A 16 39.72 -34.56 10.56
C GLN A 16 38.69 -34.67 11.69
N LYS A 17 39.12 -35.08 12.88
CA LYS A 17 38.23 -35.18 14.06
C LYS A 17 38.15 -33.87 14.85
N GLY A 18 38.81 -32.77 14.43
CA GLY A 18 38.82 -31.48 15.10
C GLY A 18 39.65 -31.47 16.41
N LEU A 19 40.45 -32.50 16.69
CA LEU A 19 41.29 -32.64 17.89
C LEU A 19 42.64 -31.99 17.65
N MET A 20 42.67 -30.66 17.63
CA MET A 20 43.81 -29.87 17.17
C MET A 20 45.06 -30.04 18.04
N ASP A 21 44.93 -30.16 19.36
CA ASP A 21 46.09 -30.37 20.27
C ASP A 21 46.78 -31.69 19.96
N SER A 22 46.02 -32.77 19.75
CA SER A 22 46.57 -34.06 19.37
C SER A 22 47.16 -34.06 17.98
N ALA A 23 46.55 -33.37 17.05
CA ALA A 23 47.09 -33.18 15.69
C ALA A 23 48.44 -32.45 15.75
N PHE A 24 48.52 -31.34 16.51
CA PHE A 24 49.74 -30.55 16.66
C PHE A 24 50.90 -31.38 17.29
N TYR A 25 50.59 -32.17 18.34
CA TYR A 25 51.56 -33.07 18.97
C TYR A 25 52.14 -34.08 17.95
N HIS A 26 51.30 -34.73 17.17
CA HIS A 26 51.76 -35.68 16.15
C HIS A 26 52.49 -35.00 14.98
N LYS A 27 52.16 -33.75 14.65
CA LYS A 27 52.90 -32.95 13.69
C LYS A 27 54.32 -32.68 14.19
N GLN A 28 54.48 -32.24 15.42
CA GLN A 28 55.83 -32.00 16.00
C GLN A 28 56.73 -33.26 16.02
N LEU A 29 56.14 -34.41 16.32
CA LEU A 29 56.87 -35.70 16.27
C LEU A 29 57.27 -36.04 14.83
N PHE A 30 56.38 -35.86 13.89
CA PHE A 30 56.67 -36.04 12.47
C PHE A 30 57.80 -35.12 11.99
N ASP A 31 57.75 -33.83 12.33
CA ASP A 31 58.81 -32.87 11.97
C ASP A 31 60.17 -33.24 12.56
N LYS A 32 60.20 -33.69 13.82
CA LYS A 32 61.43 -34.18 14.48
C LYS A 32 62.01 -35.40 13.77
N VAL A 33 61.19 -36.34 13.35
CA VAL A 33 61.62 -37.53 12.60
C VAL A 33 62.11 -37.14 11.19
N CYS A 34 61.51 -36.14 10.56
CA CYS A 34 61.98 -35.60 9.29
C CYS A 34 63.33 -34.89 9.41
N GLU A 35 63.53 -34.06 10.43
CA GLU A 35 64.78 -33.36 10.73
C GLU A 35 65.96 -34.33 10.97
N SER A 36 65.68 -35.42 11.71
CA SER A 36 66.67 -36.45 12.01
C SER A 36 67.04 -37.35 10.83
N GLY A 37 66.30 -37.35 9.73
CA GLY A 37 66.33 -38.40 8.71
C GLY A 37 66.66 -38.01 7.25
N LYS A 38 67.22 -36.83 6.92
CA LYS A 38 67.54 -36.38 5.54
C LYS A 38 66.34 -36.46 4.57
N LEU A 39 65.17 -35.96 4.95
CA LEU A 39 63.99 -35.98 4.13
C LEU A 39 63.51 -34.57 3.73
N ASP A 40 64.44 -33.68 3.35
CA ASP A 40 64.17 -32.27 2.97
C ASP A 40 63.22 -32.12 1.77
N ALA A 41 63.08 -33.14 0.92
CA ALA A 41 62.20 -33.07 -0.25
C ALA A 41 60.72 -33.41 0.04
N TYR A 42 60.41 -34.06 1.18
CA TYR A 42 59.04 -34.43 1.54
C TYR A 42 58.32 -33.42 2.44
N SER A 43 59.09 -32.66 3.26
CA SER A 43 58.51 -31.63 4.15
C SER A 43 57.93 -30.46 3.36
N THR A 44 58.58 -29.98 2.34
CA THR A 44 58.12 -28.90 1.46
C THR A 44 56.86 -29.26 0.69
N LEU A 45 56.75 -30.48 0.18
CA LEU A 45 55.55 -30.94 -0.52
C LEU A 45 54.31 -31.09 0.37
N THR A 46 54.52 -31.48 1.63
CA THR A 46 53.42 -31.62 2.61
C THR A 46 52.98 -30.26 3.16
N ASP A 47 53.88 -29.31 3.36
CA ASP A 47 53.56 -27.96 3.82
C ASP A 47 52.80 -27.17 2.75
N ASP A 48 53.16 -27.29 1.47
CA ASP A 48 52.44 -26.66 0.36
C ASP A 48 51.05 -27.23 0.17
N ALA A 49 50.85 -28.55 0.27
CA ALA A 49 49.54 -29.19 0.19
C ALA A 49 48.64 -28.81 1.38
N PHE A 50 49.22 -28.74 2.57
CA PHE A 50 48.51 -28.33 3.79
C PHE A 50 48.08 -26.86 3.74
N ASN A 51 49.01 -25.97 3.35
CA ASN A 51 48.70 -24.54 3.23
C ASN A 51 47.63 -24.28 2.18
N LYS A 52 47.64 -25.01 1.07
CA LYS A 52 46.62 -24.91 0.01
C LYS A 52 45.24 -25.41 0.47
N GLU A 53 45.20 -26.48 1.27
CA GLU A 53 43.94 -27.00 1.84
C GLU A 53 43.41 -26.05 2.92
N LEU A 54 44.29 -25.47 3.76
CA LEU A 54 43.90 -24.49 4.77
C LEU A 54 43.32 -23.21 4.13
N GLN A 55 43.96 -22.71 3.07
CA GLN A 55 43.49 -21.55 2.34
C GLN A 55 42.14 -21.82 1.71
N SER A 56 41.93 -22.97 1.05
CA SER A 56 40.68 -23.34 0.47
C SER A 56 39.52 -23.44 1.49
N LYS A 57 39.78 -23.94 2.69
CA LYS A 57 38.79 -23.99 3.78
C LYS A 57 38.45 -22.61 4.34
N LEU A 58 39.45 -21.72 4.47
CA LEU A 58 39.25 -20.35 4.91
C LEU A 58 38.45 -19.54 3.86
N GLU A 59 38.71 -19.74 2.57
CA GLU A 59 37.94 -19.12 1.49
C GLU A 59 36.48 -19.58 1.44
N ILE A 60 36.22 -20.88 1.70
CA ILE A 60 34.86 -21.41 1.78
C ILE A 60 34.12 -20.80 2.99
N GLN A 61 34.77 -20.76 4.15
CA GLN A 61 34.18 -20.23 5.37
C GLN A 61 33.87 -18.72 5.25
N HIS A 62 34.75 -17.96 4.60
CA HIS A 62 34.50 -16.53 4.34
C HIS A 62 33.35 -16.30 3.35
N LYS A 63 33.21 -17.17 2.36
CA LYS A 63 32.09 -17.11 1.41
C LYS A 63 30.73 -17.44 2.05
N ASP A 64 30.70 -18.37 3.00
CA ASP A 64 29.48 -18.73 3.73
C ASP A 64 29.05 -17.61 4.68
N ASP A 65 29.98 -16.93 5.33
CA ASP A 65 29.70 -15.79 6.21
C ASP A 65 29.18 -14.58 5.41
N ASP A 66 29.75 -14.29 4.26
CA ASP A 66 29.29 -13.22 3.37
C ASP A 66 27.89 -13.50 2.82
N ASN A 67 27.60 -14.74 2.42
CA ASN A 67 26.27 -15.15 1.95
C ASN A 67 25.21 -15.04 3.05
N ASN A 68 25.54 -15.40 4.29
CA ASN A 68 24.64 -15.26 5.42
C ASN A 68 24.37 -13.78 5.73
N ASN A 69 25.37 -12.91 5.67
CA ASN A 69 25.20 -11.48 5.87
C ASN A 69 24.30 -10.85 4.79
N ILE A 70 24.45 -11.25 3.53
CA ILE A 70 23.60 -10.82 2.43
C ILE A 70 22.16 -11.30 2.64
N LEU A 71 21.97 -12.55 3.07
CA LEU A 71 20.65 -13.10 3.37
C LEU A 71 19.96 -12.32 4.51
N TYR A 72 20.66 -12.02 5.60
CA TYR A 72 20.13 -11.20 6.70
C TYR A 72 19.76 -9.79 6.24
N LEU A 73 20.54 -9.18 5.36
CA LEU A 73 20.24 -7.87 4.80
C LEU A 73 18.97 -7.90 3.94
N ILE A 74 18.80 -8.92 3.10
CA ILE A 74 17.59 -9.11 2.28
C ILE A 74 16.35 -9.29 3.17
N VAL A 75 16.45 -10.12 4.21
CA VAL A 75 15.33 -10.37 5.13
C VAL A 75 14.96 -9.10 5.90
N THR A 76 15.94 -8.34 6.38
CA THR A 76 15.66 -7.08 7.11
C THR A 76 15.01 -6.04 6.21
N VAL A 77 15.44 -5.90 4.96
CA VAL A 77 14.82 -4.99 3.98
C VAL A 77 13.40 -5.45 3.64
N ALA A 78 13.17 -6.74 3.46
CA ALA A 78 11.84 -7.28 3.20
C ALA A 78 10.87 -7.00 4.35
N VAL A 79 11.29 -7.21 5.59
CA VAL A 79 10.49 -6.91 6.80
C VAL A 79 10.18 -5.41 6.89
N ALA A 80 11.16 -4.54 6.62
CA ALA A 80 10.97 -3.10 6.62
C ALA A 80 9.93 -2.67 5.56
N LEU A 81 9.99 -3.23 4.35
CA LEU A 81 9.00 -2.98 3.30
C LEU A 81 7.60 -3.43 3.69
N ILE A 82 7.45 -4.60 4.32
CA ILE A 82 6.15 -5.08 4.82
C ILE A 82 5.58 -4.11 5.86
N ILE A 83 6.41 -3.62 6.78
CA ILE A 83 5.98 -2.64 7.80
C ILE A 83 5.54 -1.33 7.13
N ILE A 84 6.28 -0.84 6.14
CA ILE A 84 5.93 0.38 5.40
C ILE A 84 4.59 0.18 4.67
N ILE A 85 4.41 -0.93 3.95
CA ILE A 85 3.15 -1.27 3.28
C ILE A 85 2.02 -1.34 4.29
N TYR A 86 2.21 -1.99 5.44
CA TYR A 86 1.20 -2.06 6.50
C TYR A 86 0.82 -0.68 7.03
N ILE A 87 1.80 0.21 7.26
CA ILE A 87 1.54 1.59 7.72
C ILE A 87 0.78 2.38 6.65
N VAL A 88 1.18 2.26 5.37
CA VAL A 88 0.51 2.92 4.25
C VAL A 88 -0.92 2.42 4.10
N VAL A 89 -1.13 1.10 4.12
CA VAL A 89 -2.46 0.49 4.04
C VAL A 89 -3.32 0.89 5.25
N LYS A 90 -2.76 0.86 6.46
CA LYS A 90 -3.47 1.29 7.69
C LYS A 90 -3.83 2.77 7.66
N LYS A 91 -2.94 3.63 7.14
CA LYS A 91 -3.20 5.05 6.94
C LYS A 91 -4.24 5.25 5.84
N TRP A 92 -4.17 4.47 4.78
CA TRP A 92 -5.14 4.49 3.68
C TRP A 92 -6.53 4.04 4.14
N HIS A 93 -6.62 2.96 4.95
CA HIS A 93 -7.87 2.53 5.58
C HIS A 93 -8.45 3.54 6.57
N LYS A 94 -7.60 4.30 7.29
CA LYS A 94 -8.08 5.40 8.15
C LYS A 94 -8.59 6.60 7.36
N THR A 95 -8.00 6.88 6.19
CA THR A 95 -8.42 7.97 5.29
C THR A 95 -9.55 7.55 4.35
N HIS A 96 -9.72 6.25 4.13
CA HIS A 96 -10.75 5.66 3.27
C HIS A 96 -11.44 4.51 4.01
N PRO A 97 -12.27 4.83 5.02
CA PRO A 97 -13.13 3.80 5.60
C PRO A 97 -14.19 3.45 4.58
N ALA A 98 -14.18 2.22 4.17
CA ALA A 98 -15.24 1.48 3.54
C ALA A 98 -14.86 0.86 2.20
N ILE A 99 -14.52 -0.37 2.31
CA ILE A 99 -14.85 -1.42 1.36
C ILE A 99 -16.35 -1.29 1.03
N ILE A 100 -16.63 -1.23 -0.25
CA ILE A 100 -17.94 -1.30 -0.85
C ILE A 100 -18.71 -2.45 -0.20
N GLU A 101 -19.67 -2.14 0.68
CA GLU A 101 -20.72 -3.09 0.97
C GLU A 101 -21.58 -3.18 -0.29
N PRO A 102 -21.75 -4.37 -0.90
CA PRO A 102 -22.47 -4.51 -2.18
C PRO A 102 -23.97 -4.20 -2.07
N ASN A 103 -24.45 -3.80 -0.92
CA ASN A 103 -25.84 -3.46 -0.64
C ASN A 103 -25.95 -2.12 0.09
N ASP A 104 -25.36 -1.05 -0.49
CA ASP A 104 -25.50 0.29 0.09
C ASP A 104 -26.89 0.85 -0.26
N ASP A 105 -27.76 0.93 0.74
CA ASP A 105 -29.15 1.42 0.62
C ASP A 105 -29.22 2.83 0.01
N ILE A 106 -28.17 3.65 0.18
CA ILE A 106 -28.10 4.98 -0.42
C ILE A 106 -28.01 4.90 -1.94
N VAL A 107 -27.12 4.03 -2.46
CA VAL A 107 -26.89 3.90 -3.91
C VAL A 107 -28.15 3.37 -4.62
N ASN A 108 -28.80 2.38 -4.03
CA ASN A 108 -30.04 1.83 -4.59
C ASN A 108 -31.21 2.82 -4.50
N SER A 109 -31.31 3.53 -3.37
CA SER A 109 -32.40 4.50 -3.15
C SER A 109 -32.26 5.73 -4.03
N ILE A 110 -31.04 6.22 -4.26
CA ILE A 110 -30.82 7.44 -5.06
C ILE A 110 -31.16 7.23 -6.52
N GLU A 111 -30.85 6.05 -7.08
CA GLU A 111 -31.22 5.75 -8.48
C GLU A 111 -32.74 5.70 -8.65
N SER A 112 -33.46 5.10 -7.69
CA SER A 112 -34.94 5.11 -7.71
C SER A 112 -35.50 6.53 -7.58
N CYS A 113 -34.94 7.38 -6.73
CA CYS A 113 -35.33 8.79 -6.60
C CYS A 113 -35.11 9.54 -7.92
N LYS A 114 -33.95 9.35 -8.56
CA LYS A 114 -33.62 9.96 -9.85
C LYS A 114 -34.63 9.56 -10.93
N GLN A 115 -34.92 8.27 -11.11
CA GLN A 115 -35.87 7.79 -12.09
C GLN A 115 -37.26 8.39 -11.90
N CYS A 116 -37.74 8.51 -10.67
CA CYS A 116 -38.98 9.18 -10.36
C CYS A 116 -38.93 10.69 -10.68
N PHE A 117 -37.83 11.35 -10.31
CA PHE A 117 -37.63 12.78 -10.51
C PHE A 117 -37.53 13.16 -11.99
N GLU A 118 -36.87 12.34 -12.81
CA GLU A 118 -36.74 12.56 -14.27
C GLU A 118 -38.09 12.62 -15.00
N GLN A 119 -39.16 12.10 -14.40
CA GLN A 119 -40.50 12.16 -14.95
C GLN A 119 -41.28 13.43 -14.55
N THR A 120 -40.69 14.28 -13.70
CA THR A 120 -41.37 15.50 -13.22
C THR A 120 -41.17 16.68 -14.13
N GLU A 121 -42.12 17.63 -14.07
CA GLU A 121 -42.05 18.92 -14.77
C GLU A 121 -40.82 19.74 -14.27
N THR A 122 -40.48 19.61 -13.01
CA THR A 122 -39.31 20.26 -12.39
C THR A 122 -38.00 19.83 -13.02
N PHE A 123 -37.86 18.53 -13.31
CA PHE A 123 -36.66 18.04 -14.02
C PHE A 123 -36.57 18.63 -15.44
N ARG A 124 -37.70 18.75 -16.13
CA ARG A 124 -37.76 19.38 -17.45
C ARG A 124 -37.32 20.85 -17.38
N LEU A 125 -37.86 21.60 -16.42
CA LEU A 125 -37.47 23.01 -16.17
C LEU A 125 -35.98 23.17 -15.83
N LEU A 126 -35.45 22.29 -15.00
CA LEU A 126 -34.01 22.30 -14.67
C LEU A 126 -33.13 22.05 -15.90
N ASN A 127 -33.53 21.13 -16.77
CA ASN A 127 -32.81 20.89 -18.02
C ASN A 127 -32.91 22.09 -18.98
N GLU A 128 -34.05 22.77 -19.06
CA GLU A 128 -34.19 24.02 -19.84
C GLU A 128 -33.25 25.10 -19.30
N LEU A 129 -33.20 25.28 -17.98
CA LEU A 129 -32.24 26.21 -17.33
C LEU A 129 -30.81 25.85 -17.63
N ARG A 130 -30.45 24.55 -17.66
CA ARG A 130 -29.11 24.09 -18.04
C ARG A 130 -28.75 24.46 -19.47
N ILE A 131 -29.69 24.34 -20.39
CA ILE A 131 -29.48 24.73 -21.81
C ILE A 131 -29.37 26.25 -21.94
N LYS A 132 -30.17 26.99 -21.18
CA LYS A 132 -30.20 28.45 -21.20
C LYS A 132 -29.38 29.12 -20.10
N GLU A 133 -28.25 28.53 -19.72
CA GLU A 133 -27.42 29.03 -18.60
C GLU A 133 -27.09 30.52 -18.66
N LYS A 134 -26.91 31.07 -19.87
CA LYS A 134 -26.63 32.49 -20.05
C LYS A 134 -27.82 33.40 -19.71
N GLU A 135 -29.01 32.88 -19.61
CA GLU A 135 -30.23 33.61 -19.33
C GLU A 135 -30.80 33.35 -17.92
N LEU A 136 -30.08 32.58 -17.09
CA LEU A 136 -30.49 32.19 -15.75
C LEU A 136 -31.00 33.37 -14.89
N TYR A 137 -30.29 34.50 -14.97
CA TYR A 137 -30.62 35.68 -14.16
C TYR A 137 -31.81 36.50 -14.69
N LYS A 138 -32.41 36.12 -15.83
CA LYS A 138 -33.60 36.73 -16.37
C LYS A 138 -34.89 36.03 -15.91
N THR A 139 -34.76 34.87 -15.26
CA THR A 139 -35.89 34.05 -14.81
C THR A 139 -36.45 34.57 -13.49
N SER A 140 -37.77 34.57 -13.33
CA SER A 140 -38.49 35.04 -12.14
C SER A 140 -38.08 34.33 -10.87
N PHE A 141 -37.96 35.04 -9.75
CA PHE A 141 -37.58 34.54 -8.43
C PHE A 141 -38.54 33.48 -7.87
N ASP A 142 -39.86 33.63 -8.18
CA ASP A 142 -40.90 32.74 -7.63
C ASP A 142 -40.75 31.28 -8.03
N LYS A 143 -40.07 31.00 -9.12
CA LYS A 143 -39.84 29.62 -9.59
C LYS A 143 -38.66 28.92 -8.90
N ARG A 144 -37.73 29.68 -8.31
CA ARG A 144 -36.52 29.08 -7.68
C ARG A 144 -36.88 28.30 -6.43
N ASP A 145 -37.67 28.89 -5.54
CA ASP A 145 -38.08 28.25 -4.29
C ASP A 145 -38.88 26.99 -4.54
N LEU A 146 -39.71 27.01 -5.59
CA LEU A 146 -40.44 25.83 -6.02
C LEU A 146 -39.49 24.73 -6.49
N LEU A 147 -38.52 25.06 -7.35
CA LEU A 147 -37.53 24.09 -7.85
C LEU A 147 -36.72 23.50 -6.74
N GLU A 148 -36.21 24.34 -5.82
CA GLU A 148 -35.46 23.90 -4.64
C GLU A 148 -36.29 22.92 -3.78
N LYS A 149 -37.52 23.29 -3.45
CA LYS A 149 -38.42 22.48 -2.63
C LYS A 149 -38.74 21.12 -3.28
N GLU A 150 -39.01 21.09 -4.58
CA GLU A 150 -39.36 19.87 -5.29
C GLU A 150 -38.16 18.92 -5.45
N VAL A 151 -36.95 19.44 -5.71
CA VAL A 151 -35.73 18.63 -5.69
C VAL A 151 -35.55 17.99 -4.32
N PHE A 152 -35.64 18.78 -3.25
CA PHE A 152 -35.47 18.29 -1.87
C PHE A 152 -36.51 17.24 -1.50
N GLN A 153 -37.77 17.42 -1.92
CA GLN A 153 -38.83 16.46 -1.67
C GLN A 153 -38.64 15.13 -2.42
N SER A 154 -38.15 15.22 -3.65
CA SER A 154 -37.92 14.03 -4.48
C SER A 154 -36.82 13.13 -3.95
N PHE A 155 -35.82 13.70 -3.29
CA PHE A 155 -34.71 12.99 -2.68
C PHE A 155 -34.81 12.82 -1.17
N ASN A 156 -35.97 13.09 -0.55
CA ASN A 156 -36.12 13.14 0.90
C ASN A 156 -35.69 11.85 1.62
N LYS A 157 -35.92 10.66 1.03
CA LYS A 157 -35.52 9.38 1.60
C LYS A 157 -34.01 9.25 1.70
N VAL A 158 -33.31 9.61 0.64
CA VAL A 158 -31.84 9.60 0.59
C VAL A 158 -31.27 10.66 1.51
N ASN A 159 -31.88 11.86 1.49
CA ASN A 159 -31.47 12.98 2.30
C ASN A 159 -31.57 12.68 3.80
N ALA A 160 -32.61 11.97 4.25
CA ALA A 160 -32.73 11.54 5.64
C ALA A 160 -31.54 10.66 6.07
N VAL A 161 -31.14 9.71 5.24
CA VAL A 161 -29.97 8.84 5.50
C VAL A 161 -28.66 9.64 5.47
N LEU A 162 -28.50 10.56 4.53
CA LEU A 162 -27.31 11.42 4.44
C LEU A 162 -27.18 12.38 5.63
N ILE A 163 -28.32 12.92 6.13
CA ILE A 163 -28.35 13.73 7.34
C ILE A 163 -27.90 12.88 8.54
N ASP A 164 -28.45 11.69 8.68
CA ASP A 164 -28.11 10.83 9.83
C ASP A 164 -26.65 10.40 9.81
N LYS A 165 -26.18 9.91 8.66
CA LYS A 165 -24.83 9.34 8.51
C LYS A 165 -23.72 10.40 8.48
N TYR A 166 -23.93 11.53 7.79
CA TYR A 166 -22.87 12.52 7.49
C TYR A 166 -23.14 13.90 8.08
N LYS A 167 -24.29 14.12 8.73
CA LYS A 167 -24.73 15.41 9.29
C LYS A 167 -24.64 16.55 8.25
N LEU A 168 -25.14 16.27 7.03
CA LEU A 168 -25.16 17.27 5.96
C LEU A 168 -26.19 18.35 6.21
N SER A 169 -25.86 19.59 5.82
CA SER A 169 -26.81 20.71 5.82
C SER A 169 -27.71 20.64 4.56
N ALA A 170 -28.84 21.38 4.59
CA ALA A 170 -29.75 21.49 3.45
C ALA A 170 -29.03 21.90 2.14
N ASP A 171 -28.15 22.87 2.23
CA ASP A 171 -27.32 23.34 1.12
C ASP A 171 -26.36 22.27 0.58
N GLU A 172 -25.83 21.42 1.46
CA GLU A 172 -24.93 20.32 1.08
C GLU A 172 -25.72 19.20 0.40
N LEU A 173 -26.92 18.90 0.89
CA LEU A 173 -27.82 17.94 0.26
C LEU A 173 -28.28 18.41 -1.12
N MET A 174 -28.71 19.66 -1.25
CA MET A 174 -29.06 20.25 -2.57
C MET A 174 -27.91 20.13 -3.56
N CYS A 175 -26.68 20.35 -3.09
CA CYS A 175 -25.49 20.19 -3.94
C CYS A 175 -25.28 18.72 -4.37
N CYS A 176 -25.54 17.74 -3.49
CA CYS A 176 -25.48 16.31 -3.81
C CYS A 176 -26.56 15.93 -4.83
N ASP A 177 -27.83 16.23 -4.52
CA ASP A 177 -28.99 15.86 -5.32
C ASP A 177 -28.91 16.39 -6.75
N CYS A 178 -28.67 17.72 -6.88
CA CYS A 178 -28.54 18.37 -8.18
C CYS A 178 -27.32 17.85 -8.95
N SER A 179 -26.20 17.58 -8.29
CA SER A 179 -25.02 17.04 -9.00
C SER A 179 -25.27 15.63 -9.50
N TYR A 180 -25.97 14.80 -8.74
CA TYR A 180 -26.32 13.45 -9.15
C TYR A 180 -27.17 13.39 -10.41
N ILE A 181 -28.12 14.31 -10.56
CA ILE A 181 -28.96 14.43 -11.76
C ILE A 181 -28.28 15.23 -12.89
N GLY A 182 -27.00 15.55 -12.77
CA GLY A 182 -26.21 16.19 -13.82
C GLY A 182 -26.45 17.69 -14.00
N ILE A 183 -26.96 18.39 -12.98
CA ILE A 183 -27.17 19.85 -13.03
C ILE A 183 -25.86 20.58 -12.85
N SER A 184 -25.64 21.61 -13.65
CA SER A 184 -24.40 22.39 -13.63
C SER A 184 -24.24 23.24 -12.36
N ASN A 185 -23.00 23.57 -12.00
CA ASN A 185 -22.72 24.41 -10.84
C ASN A 185 -23.37 25.80 -10.92
N ASN A 186 -23.59 26.32 -12.13
CA ASN A 186 -24.23 27.62 -12.31
C ASN A 186 -25.73 27.56 -12.02
N VAL A 187 -26.39 26.47 -12.44
CA VAL A 187 -27.82 26.24 -12.16
C VAL A 187 -28.03 25.93 -10.68
N ILE A 188 -27.16 25.11 -10.07
CA ILE A 188 -27.22 24.84 -8.62
C ILE A 188 -27.06 26.16 -7.84
N ALA A 189 -26.11 27.00 -8.22
CA ALA A 189 -25.87 28.29 -7.60
C ALA A 189 -27.08 29.21 -7.74
N TYR A 190 -27.71 29.20 -8.91
CA TYR A 190 -28.94 29.96 -9.17
C TYR A 190 -30.08 29.53 -8.25
N ILE A 191 -30.36 28.22 -8.15
CA ILE A 191 -31.47 27.68 -7.35
C ILE A 191 -31.21 27.94 -5.85
N SER A 192 -30.00 27.69 -5.37
CA SER A 192 -29.63 27.79 -3.96
C SER A 192 -29.19 29.18 -3.50
N TYR A 193 -29.50 30.23 -4.24
CA TYR A 193 -29.13 31.63 -3.94
C TYR A 193 -27.64 31.81 -3.59
N SER A 194 -26.79 31.07 -4.27
CA SER A 194 -25.36 31.01 -4.02
C SER A 194 -24.56 31.51 -5.24
N SER A 195 -23.24 31.55 -5.11
CA SER A 195 -22.34 31.75 -6.26
C SER A 195 -21.78 30.41 -6.77
N PRO A 196 -21.42 30.29 -8.06
CA PRO A 196 -20.78 29.08 -8.58
C PRO A 196 -19.46 28.74 -7.86
N ALA A 197 -18.76 29.76 -7.34
CA ALA A 197 -17.56 29.56 -6.52
C ALA A 197 -17.90 28.94 -5.16
N ALA A 198 -19.02 29.34 -4.54
CA ALA A 198 -19.52 28.75 -3.30
C ALA A 198 -19.89 27.27 -3.50
N ILE A 199 -20.53 26.92 -4.63
CA ILE A 199 -20.87 25.52 -4.97
C ILE A 199 -19.58 24.70 -5.12
N ARG A 200 -18.55 25.20 -5.81
CA ARG A 200 -17.25 24.49 -5.92
C ARG A 200 -16.62 24.23 -4.55
N LYS A 201 -16.58 25.24 -3.68
CA LYS A 201 -16.08 25.10 -2.30
C LYS A 201 -16.92 24.09 -1.47
N ARG A 202 -18.24 24.07 -1.70
CA ARG A 202 -19.15 23.13 -1.05
C ARG A 202 -18.86 21.68 -1.49
N LYS A 203 -18.67 21.43 -2.79
CA LYS A 203 -18.25 20.13 -3.33
C LYS A 203 -16.91 19.67 -2.76
N GLU A 204 -15.94 20.59 -2.61
CA GLU A 204 -14.64 20.26 -1.99
C GLU A 204 -14.81 19.84 -0.51
N ARG A 205 -15.64 20.53 0.25
CA ARG A 205 -15.95 20.12 1.65
C ARG A 205 -16.65 18.77 1.69
N LEU A 206 -17.57 18.49 0.79
CA LEU A 206 -18.29 17.22 0.69
C LEU A 206 -17.34 16.06 0.38
N ARG A 207 -16.25 16.28 -0.36
CA ARG A 207 -15.20 15.30 -0.59
C ARG A 207 -14.57 14.77 0.69
N HIS A 208 -14.51 15.59 1.74
CA HIS A 208 -13.96 15.22 3.03
C HIS A 208 -15.01 14.69 4.02
N LYS A 209 -16.29 15.02 3.80
CA LYS A 209 -17.39 14.57 4.64
C LYS A 209 -17.96 13.21 4.24
N LEU A 210 -18.13 12.99 2.94
CA LEU A 210 -18.69 11.76 2.40
C LEU A 210 -17.64 10.64 2.34
N SER A 211 -18.10 9.39 2.37
CA SER A 211 -17.23 8.28 1.99
C SER A 211 -16.79 8.42 0.52
N PRO A 212 -15.65 7.86 0.12
CA PRO A 212 -15.18 7.92 -1.27
C PRO A 212 -16.22 7.37 -2.26
N LEU A 213 -16.93 6.30 -1.88
CA LEU A 213 -17.98 5.71 -2.68
C LEU A 213 -19.14 6.70 -2.90
N HIS A 214 -19.69 7.27 -1.81
CA HIS A 214 -20.79 8.21 -1.93
C HIS A 214 -20.40 9.50 -2.65
N TYR A 215 -19.18 10.01 -2.39
CA TYR A 215 -18.68 11.15 -3.16
C TYR A 215 -18.62 10.84 -4.66
N PHE A 216 -18.11 9.65 -5.01
CA PHE A 216 -18.05 9.22 -6.40
C PHE A 216 -19.44 9.13 -7.04
N VAL A 217 -20.43 8.55 -6.34
CA VAL A 217 -21.82 8.43 -6.81
C VAL A 217 -22.41 9.81 -7.13
N PHE A 218 -22.23 10.80 -6.26
CA PHE A 218 -22.83 12.12 -6.44
C PHE A 218 -22.10 13.03 -7.44
N PHE A 219 -20.78 12.89 -7.63
CA PHE A 219 -19.98 13.91 -8.30
C PHE A 219 -19.14 13.44 -9.50
N LYS A 220 -19.20 12.16 -9.87
CA LYS A 220 -18.43 11.62 -11.00
C LYS A 220 -19.27 11.21 -12.22
N ASN A 221 -20.53 11.64 -12.26
CA ASN A 221 -21.34 11.54 -13.48
C ASN A 221 -20.97 12.63 -14.47
#